data_124d234824dee2e1f35effbbdd03451d
#
_entry.id   124d234824dee2e1f35effbbdd03451d
#
_cell.length_a   1.000
_cell.length_b   1.000
_cell.length_c   1.000
_cell.angle_alpha   90.00
_cell.angle_beta   90.00
_cell.angle_gamma   90.00
#
_symmetry.space_group_name_H-M   'P 1'
#
loop_
_entity.id
_entity.type
_entity.pdbx_description
1 polymer ?
#
loop_
_entity_poly.entity_id
_entity_poly.type
_entity_poly.pdbx_seq_one_letter_code
_entity_poly.pdbx_strand_id
1 'polypeptide(L)'
;LIRAGHYQDGLDEVNKVRRFRIDPDDYSDLTAANEQDAMAKLMRAKRIECLFTYNNFFDMKRWNSEEDYKQTITRTVNGKTYTLRPDSPMWVFPFPANAVNYNPTLTQNY
;
A
#
# COMPACT_ATOMS: atom_id res chain seq x y z
N LEU A 1 -15.12 -8.17 4.47
CA LEU A 1 -15.59 -8.07 5.87
C LEU A 1 -15.56 -6.61 6.35
N ILE A 2 -14.38 -5.96 6.48
CA ILE A 2 -14.27 -4.60 7.04
C ILE A 2 -15.20 -3.61 6.31
N ARG A 3 -15.14 -3.52 4.97
CA ARG A 3 -15.98 -2.63 4.15
C ARG A 3 -17.49 -2.98 4.14
N ALA A 4 -17.86 -4.12 4.71
CA ALA A 4 -19.25 -4.53 4.90
C ALA A 4 -19.73 -4.27 6.33
N GLY A 5 -18.98 -3.48 7.12
CA GLY A 5 -19.28 -3.13 8.50
C GLY A 5 -18.85 -4.16 9.54
N HIS A 6 -18.25 -5.28 9.11
CA HIS A 6 -17.73 -6.33 10.00
C HIS A 6 -16.26 -6.06 10.35
N TYR A 7 -16.00 -4.97 11.08
CA TYR A 7 -14.64 -4.46 11.30
C TYR A 7 -13.77 -5.43 12.08
N GLN A 8 -14.29 -5.94 13.20
CA GLN A 8 -13.53 -6.84 14.06
C GLN A 8 -13.33 -8.20 13.40
N ASP A 9 -14.36 -8.78 12.78
CA ASP A 9 -14.24 -10.05 12.05
C ASP A 9 -13.15 -9.97 10.98
N GLY A 10 -13.06 -8.81 10.30
CA GLY A 10 -12.01 -8.56 9.31
C GLY A 10 -10.61 -8.48 9.93
N LEU A 11 -10.46 -7.85 11.08
CA LEU A 11 -9.19 -7.81 11.81
C LEU A 11 -8.83 -9.16 12.44
N ASP A 12 -9.80 -9.97 12.80
CA ASP A 12 -9.55 -11.31 13.34
C ASP A 12 -8.89 -12.22 12.29
N GLU A 13 -9.26 -12.05 10.99
CA GLU A 13 -8.54 -12.72 9.91
C GLU A 13 -7.09 -12.22 9.78
N VAL A 14 -6.85 -10.93 9.96
CA VAL A 14 -5.50 -10.35 9.99
C VAL A 14 -4.72 -10.87 11.22
N ASN A 15 -5.36 -10.96 12.36
CA ASN A 15 -4.76 -11.45 13.60
C ASN A 15 -4.32 -12.92 13.48
N LYS A 16 -5.05 -13.76 12.74
CA LYS A 16 -4.63 -15.14 12.45
C LYS A 16 -3.23 -15.18 11.79
N VAL A 17 -2.99 -14.32 10.81
CA VAL A 17 -1.67 -14.23 10.17
C VAL A 17 -0.62 -13.68 11.13
N ARG A 18 -0.94 -12.60 11.84
CA ARG A 18 -0.01 -11.93 12.75
C ARG A 18 0.51 -12.84 13.88
N ARG A 19 -0.34 -13.76 14.39
CA ARG A 19 0.06 -14.74 15.43
C ARG A 19 1.22 -15.63 15.00
N PHE A 20 1.40 -15.87 13.70
CA PHE A 20 2.52 -16.64 13.17
C PHE A 20 3.75 -15.79 12.79
N ARG A 21 3.67 -14.46 12.93
CA ARG A 21 4.72 -13.51 12.53
C ARG A 21 5.35 -12.76 13.70
N ILE A 22 4.66 -12.70 14.82
CA ILE A 22 5.05 -11.90 15.99
C ILE A 22 5.36 -12.86 17.12
N ASP A 23 6.39 -12.57 17.89
CA ASP A 23 6.74 -13.33 19.08
C ASP A 23 5.53 -13.37 20.03
N PRO A 24 5.19 -14.52 20.61
CA PRO A 24 4.06 -14.64 21.54
C PRO A 24 4.11 -13.63 22.70
N ASP A 25 5.29 -13.29 23.19
CA ASP A 25 5.47 -12.35 24.31
C ASP A 25 5.19 -10.89 23.89
N ASP A 26 5.33 -10.57 22.59
CA ASP A 26 5.08 -9.25 22.02
C ASP A 26 3.73 -9.16 21.29
N TYR A 27 3.01 -10.26 21.18
CA TYR A 27 1.77 -10.32 20.41
C TYR A 27 0.59 -9.71 21.16
N SER A 28 -0.19 -8.92 20.44
CA SER A 28 -1.53 -8.49 20.86
C SER A 28 -2.48 -8.46 19.66
N ASP A 29 -3.75 -8.78 19.90
CA ASP A 29 -4.78 -8.71 18.87
C ASP A 29 -5.04 -7.26 18.46
N LEU A 30 -5.17 -7.04 17.15
CA LEU A 30 -5.69 -5.78 16.64
C LEU A 30 -7.20 -5.71 16.87
N THR A 31 -7.66 -4.57 17.36
CA THR A 31 -9.07 -4.21 17.50
C THR A 31 -9.34 -2.92 16.75
N ALA A 32 -10.58 -2.64 16.37
CA ALA A 32 -10.94 -1.40 15.70
C ALA A 32 -12.24 -0.80 16.21
N ALA A 33 -12.25 0.52 16.30
CA ALA A 33 -13.44 1.27 16.71
C ALA A 33 -14.41 1.54 15.52
N ASN A 34 -13.91 1.56 14.30
CA ASN A 34 -14.67 1.86 13.09
C ASN A 34 -13.97 1.31 11.84
N GLU A 35 -14.62 1.48 10.68
CA GLU A 35 -14.09 1.01 9.38
C GLU A 35 -12.72 1.62 9.05
N GLN A 36 -12.56 2.92 9.22
CA GLN A 36 -11.32 3.62 8.87
C GLN A 36 -10.14 3.12 9.71
N ASP A 37 -10.33 2.94 11.02
CA ASP A 37 -9.31 2.39 11.92
C ASP A 37 -8.96 0.94 11.54
N ALA A 38 -9.97 0.11 11.26
CA ALA A 38 -9.77 -1.26 10.81
C ALA A 38 -9.01 -1.33 9.48
N MET A 39 -9.39 -0.48 8.52
CA MET A 39 -8.72 -0.42 7.22
C MET A 39 -7.27 0.06 7.34
N ALA A 40 -6.99 1.05 8.17
CA ALA A 40 -5.63 1.52 8.42
C ALA A 40 -4.73 0.39 8.98
N LYS A 41 -5.25 -0.38 9.93
CA LYS A 41 -4.56 -1.55 10.52
C LYS A 41 -4.36 -2.67 9.51
N LEU A 42 -5.39 -2.99 8.71
CA LEU A 42 -5.29 -3.96 7.60
C LEU A 42 -4.24 -3.53 6.58
N MET A 43 -4.28 -2.29 6.11
CA MET A 43 -3.35 -1.76 5.11
C MET A 43 -1.91 -1.85 5.61
N ARG A 44 -1.67 -1.48 6.89
CA ARG A 44 -0.34 -1.61 7.50
C ARG A 44 0.12 -3.06 7.60
N ALA A 45 -0.73 -3.97 8.08
CA ALA A 45 -0.40 -5.39 8.22
C ALA A 45 -0.10 -6.02 6.86
N LYS A 46 -0.95 -5.75 5.85
CA LYS A 46 -0.76 -6.24 4.49
C LYS A 46 0.50 -5.68 3.84
N ARG A 47 0.83 -4.40 4.07
CA ARG A 47 2.06 -3.80 3.56
C ARG A 47 3.31 -4.47 4.13
N ILE A 48 3.29 -4.84 5.41
CA ILE A 48 4.40 -5.55 6.07
C ILE A 48 4.51 -6.98 5.51
N GLU A 49 3.40 -7.71 5.43
CA GLU A 49 3.38 -9.09 4.93
C GLU A 49 3.77 -9.20 3.45
N CYS A 50 3.38 -8.22 2.65
CA CYS A 50 3.67 -8.17 1.21
C CYS A 50 4.92 -7.33 0.88
N LEU A 51 5.79 -7.07 1.84
CA LEU A 51 7.03 -6.30 1.62
C LEU A 51 7.89 -6.99 0.55
N PHE A 52 8.47 -6.18 -0.34
CA PHE A 52 9.24 -6.64 -1.51
C PHE A 52 8.45 -7.45 -2.56
N THR A 53 7.13 -7.42 -2.52
CA THR A 53 6.28 -8.01 -3.56
C THR A 53 5.57 -6.93 -4.39
N TYR A 54 5.21 -7.28 -5.63
CA TYR A 54 4.38 -6.41 -6.48
C TYR A 54 2.98 -6.17 -5.88
N ASN A 55 2.48 -7.07 -5.01
CA ASN A 55 1.18 -6.91 -4.35
C ASN A 55 1.10 -5.61 -3.57
N ASN A 56 2.19 -5.22 -2.88
CA ASN A 56 2.25 -3.95 -2.16
C ASN A 56 2.05 -2.75 -3.09
N PHE A 57 2.70 -2.75 -4.26
CA PHE A 57 2.54 -1.69 -5.26
C PHE A 57 1.11 -1.63 -5.82
N PHE A 58 0.55 -2.78 -6.20
CA PHE A 58 -0.81 -2.83 -6.74
C PHE A 58 -1.88 -2.47 -5.72
N ASP A 59 -1.71 -2.87 -4.46
CA ASP A 59 -2.62 -2.45 -3.38
C ASP A 59 -2.58 -0.94 -3.15
N MET A 60 -1.39 -0.35 -3.06
CA MET A 60 -1.27 1.11 -2.91
C MET A 60 -1.90 1.86 -4.07
N LYS A 61 -1.65 1.39 -5.32
CA LYS A 61 -2.25 1.97 -6.52
C LYS A 61 -3.78 1.86 -6.48
N ARG A 62 -4.33 0.73 -6.06
CA ARG A 62 -5.76 0.54 -5.91
C ARG A 62 -6.37 1.45 -4.82
N TRP A 63 -5.73 1.55 -3.66
CA TRP A 63 -6.20 2.43 -2.59
C TRP A 63 -6.11 3.92 -2.97
N ASN A 64 -5.19 4.31 -3.84
CA ASN A 64 -5.10 5.68 -4.34
C ASN A 64 -6.30 6.10 -5.21
N SER A 65 -7.13 5.16 -5.68
CA SER A 65 -8.40 5.46 -6.36
C SER A 65 -9.56 5.74 -5.41
N GLU A 66 -9.34 5.57 -4.10
CA GLU A 66 -10.36 5.72 -3.06
C GLU A 66 -10.00 6.91 -2.16
N GLU A 67 -10.91 7.90 -2.05
CA GLU A 67 -10.64 9.17 -1.36
C GLU A 67 -10.17 8.96 0.08
N ASP A 68 -10.82 8.02 0.80
CA ASP A 68 -10.55 7.75 2.22
C ASP A 68 -9.24 7.00 2.47
N TYR A 69 -8.65 6.38 1.45
CA TYR A 69 -7.50 5.47 1.61
C TYR A 69 -6.27 5.86 0.80
N LYS A 70 -6.36 6.90 -0.01
CA LYS A 70 -5.23 7.41 -0.79
C LYS A 70 -4.13 7.96 0.13
N GLN A 71 -2.88 7.69 -0.23
CA GLN A 71 -1.72 8.08 0.56
C GLN A 71 -0.64 8.73 -0.30
N THR A 72 -0.10 9.83 0.21
CA THR A 72 1.13 10.42 -0.32
C THR A 72 2.32 9.73 0.34
N ILE A 73 3.24 9.22 -0.47
CA ILE A 73 4.45 8.56 0.00
C ILE A 73 5.60 9.54 -0.09
N THR A 74 6.33 9.70 0.99
CA THR A 74 7.56 10.51 1.04
C THR A 74 8.75 9.65 1.42
N ARG A 75 9.90 9.94 0.81
CA ARG A 75 11.16 9.30 1.13
C ARG A 75 12.30 10.31 1.05
N THR A 76 13.11 10.35 2.09
CA THR A 76 14.32 11.19 2.11
C THR A 76 15.55 10.32 1.86
N VAL A 77 16.32 10.68 0.83
CA VAL A 77 17.57 10.02 0.46
C VAL A 77 18.65 11.09 0.29
N ASN A 78 19.76 10.96 0.97
CA ASN A 78 20.87 11.91 0.93
C ASN A 78 20.44 13.39 1.15
N GLY A 79 19.55 13.62 2.13
CA GLY A 79 19.04 14.95 2.45
C GLY A 79 18.00 15.52 1.46
N LYS A 80 17.71 14.82 0.37
CA LYS A 80 16.68 15.21 -0.61
C LYS A 80 15.40 14.41 -0.39
N THR A 81 14.28 15.11 -0.24
CA THR A 81 12.96 14.50 -0.06
C THR A 81 12.27 14.32 -1.41
N TYR A 82 11.83 13.10 -1.67
CA TYR A 82 11.03 12.72 -2.82
C TYR A 82 9.61 12.42 -2.37
N THR A 83 8.65 12.86 -3.16
CA THR A 83 7.22 12.71 -2.85
C THR A 83 6.51 12.06 -4.03
N LEU A 84 5.80 10.97 -3.76
CA LEU A 84 4.93 10.30 -4.73
C LEU A 84 3.48 10.52 -4.29
N ARG A 85 2.77 11.36 -5.03
CA ARG A 85 1.36 11.68 -4.78
C ARG A 85 0.45 10.60 -5.36
N PRO A 86 -0.78 10.42 -4.81
CA PRO A 86 -1.75 9.43 -5.32
C PRO A 86 -2.08 9.57 -6.80
N ASP A 87 -2.11 10.80 -7.30
CA ASP A 87 -2.45 11.18 -8.68
C ASP A 87 -1.23 11.24 -9.62
N SER A 88 -0.05 10.88 -9.13
CA SER A 88 1.17 10.96 -9.92
C SER A 88 1.16 9.97 -11.11
N PRO A 89 1.57 10.41 -12.31
CA PRO A 89 1.76 9.49 -13.44
C PRO A 89 2.84 8.43 -13.18
N MET A 90 3.71 8.66 -12.20
CA MET A 90 4.74 7.70 -11.76
C MET A 90 4.19 6.37 -11.19
N TRP A 91 2.87 6.29 -10.93
CA TRP A 91 2.20 5.02 -10.61
C TRP A 91 2.01 4.09 -11.82
N VAL A 92 2.44 4.53 -12.99
CA VAL A 92 2.50 3.69 -14.20
C VAL A 92 3.97 3.45 -14.52
N PHE A 93 4.33 2.20 -14.83
CA PHE A 93 5.70 1.90 -15.23
C PHE A 93 6.06 2.66 -16.51
N PRO A 94 7.25 3.26 -16.56
CA PRO A 94 7.71 3.94 -17.77
C PRO A 94 7.94 2.95 -18.91
N PHE A 95 7.88 3.44 -20.14
CA PHE A 95 8.34 2.65 -21.28
C PHE A 95 9.82 2.32 -21.13
N PRO A 96 10.24 1.10 -21.48
CA PRO A 96 11.67 0.78 -21.54
C PRO A 96 12.44 1.76 -22.45
N ALA A 97 13.65 2.11 -22.06
CA ALA A 97 14.45 3.09 -22.80
C ALA A 97 14.64 2.73 -24.28
N ASN A 98 14.82 1.43 -24.60
CA ASN A 98 14.91 0.97 -25.97
C ASN A 98 13.62 1.22 -26.76
N ALA A 99 12.44 1.06 -26.17
CA ALA A 99 11.18 1.33 -26.85
C ALA A 99 11.07 2.81 -27.26
N VAL A 100 11.45 3.72 -26.35
CA VAL A 100 11.46 5.17 -26.62
C VAL A 100 12.50 5.52 -27.68
N ASN A 101 13.70 4.91 -27.64
CA ASN A 101 14.76 5.15 -28.62
C ASN A 101 14.37 4.74 -30.04
N TYR A 102 13.59 3.67 -30.19
CA TYR A 102 13.12 3.19 -31.50
C TYR A 102 11.80 3.84 -31.96
N ASN A 103 11.08 4.48 -31.04
CA ASN A 103 9.83 5.17 -31.35
C ASN A 103 9.76 6.52 -30.63
N PRO A 104 10.29 7.59 -31.27
CA PRO A 104 10.35 8.93 -30.66
C PRO A 104 8.98 9.59 -30.45
N THR A 105 7.89 8.98 -30.95
CA THR A 105 6.53 9.47 -30.67
C THR A 105 5.98 9.01 -29.32
N LEU A 106 6.64 8.03 -28.67
CA LEU A 106 6.28 7.62 -27.33
C LEU A 106 6.66 8.70 -26.32
N THR A 107 5.68 9.14 -25.55
CA THR A 107 5.88 10.08 -24.45
C THR A 107 6.01 9.34 -23.13
N GLN A 108 7.08 9.62 -22.40
CA GLN A 108 7.24 9.09 -21.03
C GLN A 108 6.25 9.74 -20.07
N ASN A 109 5.94 9.05 -19.00
CA ASN A 109 5.00 9.47 -17.97
C ASN A 109 5.66 10.23 -16.80
N TYR A 110 6.91 10.67 -16.96
CA TYR A 110 7.67 11.49 -16.00
C TYR A 110 8.39 12.63 -16.70
#